data_35f845b17490572290f8fe1816b3d47f
#
_entry.id   35f845b17490572290f8fe1816b3d47f
#
_cell.length_a   1.000
_cell.length_b   1.000
_cell.length_c   1.000
_cell.angle_alpha   90.00
_cell.angle_beta   90.00
_cell.angle_gamma   90.00
#
_symmetry.space_group_name_H-M   'P 1'
#
loop_
_entity.id
_entity.type
_entity.pdbx_description
1 polymer ?
#
loop_
_entity_poly.entity_id
_entity_poly.type
_entity_poly.pdbx_seq_one_letter_code
_entity_poly.pdbx_strand_id
1 'polypeptide(L)'
;MFKPWRIILELESDNSRLFKEGVIEKYLNELEFQEGLEMCLDPLVTFGVKQVPDSDHDGEGLGWNEFKKAAKQLIDRKKTGHAARDLIIELVNQSKKNQWNDWYRRILIKDLRCGVSEKTVNNVAKRMGIKFRVPVFSCMLAHDGAKHPKKIKGDCLVEYKYDGVRVIAIVKNEKATLYSRNGKIFYNFPHIENALSKPEFNNVVFDGEVMSDDFQALMKQVYSCLLYTSPSPRDEQS
;
A
#
# COMPACT_ATOMS: atom_id res chain seq x y z
N MET A 1 -1.89 18.43 23.66
CA MET A 1 -1.36 17.24 22.99
C MET A 1 -2.12 17.05 21.69
N PHE A 2 -1.41 16.96 20.60
CA PHE A 2 -1.94 16.73 19.26
C PHE A 2 -2.72 15.40 19.20
N LYS A 3 -3.85 15.37 18.49
CA LYS A 3 -4.75 14.22 18.46
C LYS A 3 -5.24 13.97 17.03
N PRO A 4 -4.48 13.21 16.20
CA PRO A 4 -4.79 13.00 14.78
C PRO A 4 -6.19 12.42 14.53
N TRP A 5 -6.70 11.58 15.43
CA TRP A 5 -8.06 11.01 15.30
C TRP A 5 -9.16 12.09 15.30
N ARG A 6 -8.94 13.27 15.92
CA ARG A 6 -9.89 14.38 15.85
C ARG A 6 -9.90 15.03 14.47
N ILE A 7 -8.75 15.06 13.80
CA ILE A 7 -8.67 15.54 12.41
C ILE A 7 -9.46 14.61 11.49
N ILE A 8 -9.36 13.30 11.69
CA ILE A 8 -10.15 12.36 10.91
C ILE A 8 -11.64 12.56 11.10
N LEU A 9 -12.10 12.77 12.33
CA LEU A 9 -13.50 13.09 12.61
C LEU A 9 -13.93 14.43 12.00
N GLU A 10 -13.06 15.44 12.02
CA GLU A 10 -13.29 16.73 11.35
C GLU A 10 -13.41 16.51 9.82
N LEU A 11 -12.56 15.69 9.21
CA LEU A 11 -12.62 15.34 7.78
C LEU A 11 -13.88 14.55 7.39
N GLU A 12 -14.45 13.77 8.30
CA GLU A 12 -15.69 13.01 8.09
C GLU A 12 -16.94 13.88 8.22
N SER A 13 -16.85 15.02 8.88
CA SER A 13 -18.02 15.86 9.17
C SER A 13 -18.63 16.52 7.93
N ASP A 14 -17.89 16.65 6.83
CA ASP A 14 -18.36 17.21 5.57
C ASP A 14 -17.71 16.51 4.37
N ASN A 15 -18.52 16.19 3.36
CA ASN A 15 -18.04 15.53 2.13
C ASN A 15 -17.49 16.51 1.08
N SER A 16 -17.60 17.82 1.31
CA SER A 16 -17.07 18.82 0.39
C SER A 16 -15.56 18.71 0.23
N ARG A 17 -15.10 18.67 -1.01
CA ARG A 17 -13.68 18.65 -1.32
C ARG A 17 -12.95 19.87 -0.76
N LEU A 18 -13.53 21.05 -0.89
CA LEU A 18 -12.91 22.29 -0.42
C LEU A 18 -12.78 22.30 1.10
N PHE A 19 -13.79 21.80 1.81
CA PHE A 19 -13.74 21.64 3.25
C PHE A 19 -12.57 20.71 3.65
N LYS A 20 -12.48 19.53 3.04
CA LYS A 20 -11.41 18.57 3.33
C LYS A 20 -10.02 19.12 3.01
N GLU A 21 -9.87 19.84 1.90
CA GLU A 21 -8.62 20.55 1.57
C GLU A 21 -8.25 21.59 2.63
N GLY A 22 -9.21 22.34 3.16
CA GLY A 22 -9.00 23.32 4.24
C GLY A 22 -8.57 22.67 5.55
N VAL A 23 -9.18 21.53 5.93
CA VAL A 23 -8.79 20.78 7.12
C VAL A 23 -7.37 20.23 6.96
N ILE A 24 -7.04 19.67 5.79
CA ILE A 24 -5.68 19.17 5.52
C ILE A 24 -4.69 20.34 5.61
N GLU A 25 -4.95 21.48 5.00
CA GLU A 25 -4.10 22.67 5.03
C GLU A 25 -3.79 23.12 6.45
N LYS A 26 -4.81 23.11 7.33
CA LYS A 26 -4.68 23.47 8.74
C LYS A 26 -3.72 22.58 9.53
N TYR A 27 -3.69 21.28 9.23
CA TYR A 27 -2.98 20.30 10.04
C TYR A 27 -1.77 19.63 9.34
N LEU A 28 -1.54 19.88 8.06
CA LEU A 28 -0.52 19.17 7.30
C LEU A 28 0.91 19.47 7.76
N ASN A 29 1.16 20.46 8.59
CA ASN A 29 2.47 20.73 9.21
C ASN A 29 2.77 19.84 10.44
N GLU A 30 1.76 19.13 10.95
CA GLU A 30 1.93 18.22 12.08
C GLU A 30 2.59 16.92 11.62
N LEU A 31 3.76 16.62 12.18
CA LEU A 31 4.60 15.50 11.73
C LEU A 31 3.88 14.14 11.84
N GLU A 32 3.20 13.88 12.96
CA GLU A 32 2.45 12.64 13.16
C GLU A 32 1.35 12.46 12.08
N PHE A 33 0.69 13.56 11.71
CA PHE A 33 -0.34 13.52 10.68
C PHE A 33 0.26 13.25 9.29
N GLN A 34 1.38 13.91 8.94
CA GLN A 34 2.09 13.64 7.68
C GLN A 34 2.54 12.18 7.58
N GLU A 35 3.25 11.69 8.58
CA GLU A 35 3.74 10.31 8.61
C GLU A 35 2.62 9.28 8.54
N GLY A 36 1.51 9.53 9.24
CA GLY A 36 0.34 8.65 9.19
C GLY A 36 -0.39 8.67 7.86
N LEU A 37 -0.50 9.85 7.22
CA LEU A 37 -1.01 9.96 5.85
C LEU A 37 -0.13 9.18 4.86
N GLU A 38 1.19 9.32 4.95
CA GLU A 38 2.12 8.58 4.11
C GLU A 38 1.99 7.07 4.35
N MET A 39 2.04 6.60 5.60
CA MET A 39 1.89 5.18 5.93
C MET A 39 0.55 4.61 5.43
N CYS A 40 -0.53 5.38 5.48
CA CYS A 40 -1.86 4.95 5.04
C CYS A 40 -2.00 4.97 3.53
N LEU A 41 -1.58 6.04 2.87
CA LEU A 41 -1.90 6.32 1.47
C LEU A 41 -0.80 5.87 0.49
N ASP A 42 0.44 5.69 0.93
CA ASP A 42 1.51 5.16 0.06
C ASP A 42 1.17 3.73 -0.37
N PRO A 43 0.96 3.46 -1.67
CA PRO A 43 0.59 2.13 -2.15
C PRO A 43 1.71 1.10 -1.98
N LEU A 44 2.97 1.52 -1.82
CA LEU A 44 4.11 0.64 -1.62
C LEU A 44 4.27 0.21 -0.15
N VAL A 45 3.62 0.88 0.79
CA VAL A 45 3.57 0.47 2.20
C VAL A 45 2.48 -0.57 2.38
N THR A 46 2.85 -1.76 2.86
CA THR A 46 1.90 -2.84 3.15
C THR A 46 2.17 -3.45 4.52
N PHE A 47 1.14 -3.61 5.33
CA PHE A 47 1.28 -4.21 6.67
C PHE A 47 1.08 -5.73 6.68
N GLY A 48 0.49 -6.29 5.62
CA GLY A 48 0.25 -7.72 5.50
C GLY A 48 -0.77 -8.31 6.47
N VAL A 49 -1.63 -7.47 6.98
CA VAL A 49 -2.72 -7.85 7.89
C VAL A 49 -4.06 -7.68 7.17
N LYS A 50 -4.94 -8.69 7.28
CA LYS A 50 -6.28 -8.67 6.67
C LYS A 50 -7.35 -8.24 7.65
N GLN A 51 -7.18 -8.58 8.92
CA GLN A 51 -8.16 -8.33 9.98
C GLN A 51 -7.50 -7.49 11.06
N VAL A 52 -8.02 -6.28 11.24
CA VAL A 52 -7.62 -5.35 12.30
C VAL A 52 -8.89 -5.01 13.07
N PRO A 53 -9.05 -5.55 14.30
CA PRO A 53 -10.30 -5.39 15.07
C PRO A 53 -10.51 -3.94 15.50
N ASP A 54 -11.76 -3.58 15.73
CA ASP A 54 -12.11 -2.37 16.47
C ASP A 54 -11.82 -2.57 17.96
N SER A 55 -11.61 -1.48 18.69
CA SER A 55 -11.51 -1.49 20.16
C SER A 55 -12.81 -0.98 20.77
N ASP A 56 -13.28 -1.65 21.81
CA ASP A 56 -14.42 -1.26 22.63
C ASP A 56 -14.01 -0.72 24.03
N HIS A 57 -12.72 -0.78 24.36
CA HIS A 57 -12.16 -0.32 25.64
C HIS A 57 -11.11 0.77 25.48
N ASP A 58 -10.80 1.46 26.56
CA ASP A 58 -9.74 2.46 26.62
C ASP A 58 -8.52 1.87 27.35
N GLY A 59 -7.39 1.80 26.64
CA GLY A 59 -6.09 1.57 27.25
C GLY A 59 -5.49 2.87 27.81
N GLU A 60 -4.25 2.79 28.28
CA GLU A 60 -3.52 3.94 28.84
C GLU A 60 -3.20 5.01 27.76
N GLY A 61 -3.07 4.58 26.52
CA GLY A 61 -2.71 5.39 25.36
C GLY A 61 -1.36 4.97 24.80
N LEU A 62 -1.31 4.74 23.49
CA LEU A 62 -0.11 4.33 22.76
C LEU A 62 0.58 5.54 22.11
N GLY A 63 1.87 5.70 22.34
CA GLY A 63 2.65 6.76 21.71
C GLY A 63 2.86 6.54 20.21
N TRP A 64 2.93 7.63 19.43
CA TRP A 64 3.13 7.55 17.99
C TRP A 64 4.41 6.79 17.60
N ASN A 65 5.51 7.04 18.31
CA ASN A 65 6.78 6.35 18.03
C ASN A 65 6.72 4.85 18.32
N GLU A 66 5.97 4.43 19.33
CA GLU A 66 5.75 3.03 19.66
C GLU A 66 4.90 2.35 18.59
N PHE A 67 3.82 3.01 18.16
CA PHE A 67 3.02 2.54 17.03
C PHE A 67 3.87 2.40 15.75
N LYS A 68 4.70 3.39 15.41
CA LYS A 68 5.58 3.30 14.23
C LYS A 68 6.55 2.13 14.29
N LYS A 69 7.15 1.88 15.46
CA LYS A 69 8.05 0.73 15.66
C LYS A 69 7.33 -0.59 15.43
N ALA A 70 6.11 -0.73 15.94
CA ALA A 70 5.29 -1.91 15.73
C ALA A 70 4.86 -2.07 14.26
N ALA A 71 4.36 -1.00 13.65
CA ALA A 71 3.98 -0.96 12.25
C ALA A 71 5.15 -1.34 11.32
N LYS A 72 6.37 -0.87 11.65
CA LYS A 72 7.57 -1.24 10.91
C LYS A 72 7.87 -2.74 10.96
N GLN A 73 7.60 -3.42 12.05
CA GLN A 73 7.76 -4.88 12.13
C GLN A 73 6.80 -5.61 11.16
N LEU A 74 5.60 -5.06 10.93
CA LEU A 74 4.65 -5.59 9.95
C LEU A 74 5.11 -5.28 8.51
N ILE A 75 5.56 -4.06 8.24
CA ILE A 75 6.07 -3.64 6.93
C ILE A 75 7.29 -4.49 6.53
N ASP A 76 8.26 -4.62 7.44
CA ASP A 76 9.49 -5.39 7.23
C ASP A 76 9.26 -6.92 7.26
N ARG A 77 8.01 -7.39 7.43
CA ARG A 77 7.63 -8.81 7.53
C ARG A 77 8.33 -9.57 8.67
N LYS A 78 8.80 -8.87 9.71
CA LYS A 78 9.38 -9.48 10.93
C LYS A 78 8.31 -10.15 11.79
N LYS A 79 7.07 -9.66 11.72
CA LYS A 79 5.89 -10.24 12.35
C LYS A 79 4.87 -10.57 11.25
N THR A 80 4.47 -11.84 11.14
CA THR A 80 3.51 -12.36 10.15
C THR A 80 2.58 -13.37 10.81
N GLY A 81 1.46 -13.72 10.17
CA GLY A 81 0.52 -14.73 10.65
C GLY A 81 0.04 -14.46 12.08
N HIS A 82 0.20 -15.43 12.97
CA HIS A 82 -0.20 -15.32 14.38
C HIS A 82 0.56 -14.22 15.13
N ALA A 83 1.88 -14.12 14.92
CA ALA A 83 2.69 -13.09 15.57
C ALA A 83 2.31 -11.65 15.17
N ALA A 84 1.80 -11.45 13.96
CA ALA A 84 1.25 -10.16 13.54
C ALA A 84 -0.11 -9.89 14.21
N ARG A 85 -0.93 -10.93 14.39
CA ARG A 85 -2.21 -10.82 15.09
C ARG A 85 -2.01 -10.49 16.57
N ASP A 86 -1.07 -11.17 17.23
CA ASP A 86 -0.75 -10.93 18.65
C ASP A 86 -0.24 -9.50 18.85
N LEU A 87 0.64 -9.02 17.95
CA LEU A 87 1.11 -7.63 17.96
C LEU A 87 -0.05 -6.64 17.82
N ILE A 88 -1.00 -6.89 16.94
CA ILE A 88 -2.19 -6.02 16.76
C ILE A 88 -3.03 -6.00 18.02
N ILE A 89 -3.27 -7.15 18.67
CA ILE A 89 -4.02 -7.24 19.92
C ILE A 89 -3.32 -6.43 21.03
N GLU A 90 -2.00 -6.53 21.11
CA GLU A 90 -1.21 -5.74 22.04
C GLU A 90 -1.39 -4.23 21.83
N LEU A 91 -1.30 -3.77 20.57
CA LEU A 91 -1.52 -2.36 20.21
C LEU A 91 -2.94 -1.87 20.53
N VAL A 92 -3.95 -2.73 20.28
CA VAL A 92 -5.36 -2.45 20.63
C VAL A 92 -5.46 -2.22 22.16
N ASN A 93 -4.92 -3.14 22.96
CA ASN A 93 -5.04 -3.10 24.41
C ASN A 93 -4.33 -1.88 25.02
N GLN A 94 -3.24 -1.41 24.43
CA GLN A 94 -2.51 -0.24 24.89
C GLN A 94 -3.16 1.08 24.47
N SER A 95 -3.86 1.11 23.33
CA SER A 95 -4.40 2.33 22.74
C SER A 95 -5.69 2.78 23.44
N LYS A 96 -5.94 4.10 23.45
CA LYS A 96 -7.28 4.62 23.73
C LYS A 96 -8.22 4.28 22.58
N LYS A 97 -9.49 4.02 22.89
CA LYS A 97 -10.51 3.63 21.93
C LYS A 97 -10.53 4.51 20.67
N ASN A 98 -10.64 5.83 20.83
CA ASN A 98 -10.69 6.75 19.70
C ASN A 98 -9.35 6.83 18.95
N GLN A 99 -8.22 6.76 19.67
CA GLN A 99 -6.88 6.74 19.09
C GLN A 99 -6.69 5.51 18.18
N TRP A 100 -7.16 4.35 18.65
CA TRP A 100 -7.12 3.13 17.86
C TRP A 100 -8.08 3.18 16.66
N ASN A 101 -9.37 3.33 16.93
CA ASN A 101 -10.41 3.19 15.91
C ASN A 101 -10.33 4.25 14.81
N ASP A 102 -9.99 5.49 15.16
CA ASP A 102 -10.05 6.63 14.25
C ASP A 102 -8.68 7.05 13.70
N TRP A 103 -7.59 6.38 14.13
CA TRP A 103 -6.27 6.68 13.62
C TRP A 103 -5.44 5.43 13.32
N TYR A 104 -4.95 4.71 14.31
CA TYR A 104 -4.00 3.62 14.13
C TYR A 104 -4.58 2.46 13.31
N ARG A 105 -5.79 2.05 13.60
CA ARG A 105 -6.50 1.03 12.83
C ARG A 105 -6.66 1.43 11.38
N ARG A 106 -7.06 2.68 11.12
CA ARG A 106 -7.27 3.20 9.75
C ARG A 106 -5.97 3.21 8.94
N ILE A 107 -4.85 3.50 9.57
CA ILE A 107 -3.53 3.36 8.93
C ILE A 107 -3.27 1.89 8.57
N LEU A 108 -3.46 0.97 9.51
CA LEU A 108 -3.18 -0.46 9.29
C LEU A 108 -4.08 -1.11 8.23
N ILE A 109 -5.34 -0.70 8.12
CA ILE A 109 -6.25 -1.17 7.06
C ILE A 109 -6.06 -0.43 5.73
N LYS A 110 -5.18 0.58 5.68
CA LYS A 110 -4.92 1.40 4.49
C LYS A 110 -6.14 2.17 4.00
N ASP A 111 -7.01 2.58 4.91
CA ASP A 111 -8.24 3.32 4.59
C ASP A 111 -8.59 4.29 5.71
N LEU A 112 -8.43 5.58 5.46
CA LEU A 112 -8.76 6.63 6.42
C LEU A 112 -10.27 6.80 6.61
N ARG A 113 -11.10 6.25 5.71
CA ARG A 113 -12.57 6.31 5.72
C ARG A 113 -13.16 7.74 5.70
N CYS A 114 -12.35 8.72 5.44
CA CYS A 114 -12.76 10.13 5.38
C CYS A 114 -12.80 10.70 3.96
N GLY A 115 -12.67 9.85 2.92
CA GLY A 115 -12.74 10.26 1.52
C GLY A 115 -11.59 11.16 1.06
N VAL A 116 -10.44 11.10 1.75
CA VAL A 116 -9.21 11.81 1.36
C VAL A 116 -8.29 10.85 0.62
N SER A 117 -7.80 11.26 -0.55
CA SER A 117 -6.85 10.51 -1.36
C SER A 117 -5.45 11.16 -1.32
N GLU A 118 -4.44 10.40 -1.73
CA GLU A 118 -3.06 10.87 -1.92
C GLU A 118 -3.00 12.10 -2.85
N LYS A 119 -3.84 12.14 -3.87
CA LYS A 119 -3.94 13.27 -4.81
C LYS A 119 -4.42 14.54 -4.11
N THR A 120 -5.42 14.44 -3.22
CA THR A 120 -5.93 15.57 -2.44
C THR A 120 -4.84 16.13 -1.53
N VAL A 121 -4.16 15.24 -0.78
CA VAL A 121 -3.06 15.61 0.11
C VAL A 121 -1.91 16.28 -0.65
N ASN A 122 -1.49 15.69 -1.77
CA ASN A 122 -0.38 16.22 -2.58
C ASN A 122 -0.71 17.57 -3.21
N ASN A 123 -1.96 17.80 -3.63
CA ASN A 123 -2.41 19.10 -4.14
C ASN A 123 -2.35 20.19 -3.06
N VAL A 124 -2.82 19.88 -1.84
CA VAL A 124 -2.73 20.81 -0.71
C VAL A 124 -1.27 21.09 -0.35
N ALA A 125 -0.44 20.07 -0.22
CA ALA A 125 0.99 20.22 0.06
C ALA A 125 1.71 21.09 -0.99
N LYS A 126 1.36 20.91 -2.28
CA LYS A 126 1.90 21.74 -3.37
C LYS A 126 1.47 23.20 -3.22
N ARG A 127 0.20 23.46 -2.90
CA ARG A 127 -0.34 24.82 -2.70
C ARG A 127 0.31 25.51 -1.50
N MET A 128 0.56 24.78 -0.42
CA MET A 128 1.28 25.27 0.77
C MET A 128 2.79 25.46 0.55
N GLY A 129 3.36 24.98 -0.55
CA GLY A 129 4.80 25.06 -0.83
C GLY A 129 5.66 24.16 0.06
N ILE A 130 5.07 23.18 0.76
CA ILE A 130 5.83 22.25 1.61
C ILE A 130 6.37 21.07 0.79
N LYS A 131 7.51 20.52 1.26
CA LYS A 131 8.19 19.41 0.54
C LYS A 131 7.49 18.05 0.72
N PHE A 132 6.58 17.94 1.69
CA PHE A 132 5.85 16.70 1.94
C PHE A 132 5.11 16.22 0.69
N ARG A 133 5.21 14.94 0.40
CA ARG A 133 4.45 14.27 -0.66
C ARG A 133 4.19 12.83 -0.26
N VAL A 134 2.95 12.41 -0.39
CA VAL A 134 2.60 10.99 -0.37
C VAL A 134 3.07 10.38 -1.70
N PRO A 135 3.88 9.31 -1.70
CA PRO A 135 4.28 8.63 -2.91
C PRO A 135 3.08 8.14 -3.73
N VAL A 136 3.16 8.25 -5.04
CA VAL A 136 2.14 7.77 -5.96
C VAL A 136 2.76 6.70 -6.85
N PHE A 137 2.22 5.49 -6.75
CA PHE A 137 2.58 4.44 -7.70
C PHE A 137 1.67 4.55 -8.93
N SER A 138 2.25 4.89 -10.05
CA SER A 138 1.53 4.95 -11.32
C SER A 138 2.41 4.43 -12.44
N CYS A 139 1.80 3.71 -13.35
CA CYS A 139 2.44 3.27 -14.58
C CYS A 139 1.73 3.89 -15.79
N MET A 140 2.44 4.00 -16.90
CA MET A 140 1.88 4.48 -18.15
C MET A 140 0.77 3.54 -18.62
N LEU A 141 -0.35 4.10 -19.09
CA LEU A 141 -1.48 3.34 -19.58
C LEU A 141 -1.61 3.55 -21.11
N ALA A 142 -1.87 2.46 -21.81
CA ALA A 142 -2.27 2.53 -23.21
C ALA A 142 -3.66 3.18 -23.32
N HIS A 143 -3.83 3.98 -24.34
CA HIS A 143 -5.10 4.58 -24.73
C HIS A 143 -5.54 4.03 -26.07
N ASP A 144 -6.85 3.99 -26.30
CA ASP A 144 -7.42 3.66 -27.61
C ASP A 144 -7.00 4.72 -28.63
N GLY A 145 -6.19 4.31 -29.61
CA GLY A 145 -5.67 5.20 -30.66
C GLY A 145 -6.79 5.84 -31.51
N ALA A 146 -7.90 5.12 -31.69
CA ALA A 146 -9.06 5.66 -32.47
C ALA A 146 -9.68 6.88 -31.73
N LYS A 147 -9.62 6.92 -30.40
CA LYS A 147 -10.09 8.06 -29.60
C LYS A 147 -9.08 9.21 -29.50
N HIS A 148 -7.84 8.97 -29.88
CA HIS A 148 -6.76 9.93 -29.76
C HIS A 148 -5.91 10.08 -31.03
N PRO A 149 -6.51 10.21 -32.25
CA PRO A 149 -5.78 10.19 -33.51
C PRO A 149 -4.75 11.36 -33.63
N LYS A 150 -5.00 12.46 -32.95
CA LYS A 150 -4.08 13.61 -32.90
C LYS A 150 -2.77 13.35 -32.17
N LYS A 151 -2.71 12.29 -31.35
CA LYS A 151 -1.50 11.91 -30.60
C LYS A 151 -0.59 10.97 -31.40
N ILE A 152 -1.13 10.30 -32.41
CA ILE A 152 -0.39 9.40 -33.30
C ILE A 152 0.18 10.25 -34.47
N LYS A 153 1.44 10.67 -34.34
CA LYS A 153 2.13 11.53 -35.31
C LYS A 153 3.55 11.06 -35.51
N GLY A 154 4.03 11.09 -36.75
CA GLY A 154 5.39 10.71 -37.12
C GLY A 154 5.61 9.21 -37.06
N ASP A 155 6.85 8.80 -36.84
CA ASP A 155 7.22 7.39 -36.74
C ASP A 155 6.64 6.75 -35.51
N CYS A 156 6.08 5.56 -35.63
CA CYS A 156 5.46 4.80 -34.56
C CYS A 156 6.11 3.41 -34.46
N LEU A 157 6.34 2.96 -33.23
CA LEU A 157 6.67 1.56 -32.95
C LEU A 157 5.37 0.76 -32.86
N VAL A 158 5.37 -0.40 -33.49
CA VAL A 158 4.25 -1.35 -33.44
C VAL A 158 4.73 -2.60 -32.72
N GLU A 159 4.03 -2.97 -31.66
CA GLU A 159 4.37 -4.11 -30.82
C GLU A 159 3.16 -5.02 -30.65
N TYR A 160 3.42 -6.29 -30.35
CA TYR A 160 2.35 -7.22 -29.97
C TYR A 160 1.75 -6.82 -28.63
N LYS A 161 0.43 -6.80 -28.57
CA LYS A 161 -0.28 -6.69 -27.31
C LYS A 161 -0.40 -8.08 -26.68
N TYR A 162 0.47 -8.36 -25.74
CA TYR A 162 0.37 -9.59 -24.95
C TYR A 162 -0.87 -9.58 -24.07
N ASP A 163 -1.43 -10.77 -23.85
CA ASP A 163 -2.60 -10.97 -22.98
C ASP A 163 -2.19 -11.79 -21.78
N GLY A 164 -1.80 -11.12 -20.74
CA GLY A 164 -1.30 -11.69 -19.48
C GLY A 164 -1.61 -10.80 -18.29
N VAL A 165 -0.69 -10.77 -17.35
CA VAL A 165 -0.77 -9.91 -16.16
C VAL A 165 0.41 -8.95 -16.14
N ARG A 166 0.12 -7.65 -16.22
CA ARG A 166 1.16 -6.63 -16.16
C ARG A 166 1.87 -6.66 -14.82
N VAL A 167 3.19 -6.70 -14.89
CA VAL A 167 4.09 -6.69 -13.74
C VAL A 167 5.11 -5.57 -13.90
N ILE A 168 5.23 -4.76 -12.86
CA ILE A 168 6.30 -3.77 -12.74
C ILE A 168 7.33 -4.34 -11.75
N ALA A 169 8.51 -4.67 -12.24
CA ALA A 169 9.60 -5.13 -11.39
C ALA A 169 10.54 -3.96 -11.07
N ILE A 170 10.72 -3.66 -9.80
CA ILE A 170 11.66 -2.66 -9.31
C ILE A 170 12.84 -3.38 -8.69
N VAL A 171 14.02 -3.20 -9.27
CA VAL A 171 15.26 -3.79 -8.75
C VAL A 171 16.03 -2.74 -7.97
N LYS A 172 16.21 -2.98 -6.67
CA LYS A 172 16.95 -2.08 -5.77
C LYS A 172 17.79 -2.91 -4.81
N ASN A 173 19.05 -2.51 -4.62
CA ASN A 173 20.02 -3.27 -3.82
C ASN A 173 20.08 -4.74 -4.26
N GLU A 174 20.15 -4.96 -5.57
CA GLU A 174 20.22 -6.29 -6.20
C GLU A 174 19.04 -7.22 -5.88
N LYS A 175 17.93 -6.64 -5.43
CA LYS A 175 16.70 -7.37 -5.13
C LYS A 175 15.55 -6.85 -5.98
N ALA A 176 14.93 -7.72 -6.76
CA ALA A 176 13.71 -7.44 -7.50
C ALA A 176 12.48 -7.57 -6.59
N THR A 177 11.57 -6.63 -6.72
CA THR A 177 10.23 -6.72 -6.12
C THR A 177 9.21 -6.49 -7.23
N LEU A 178 8.25 -7.39 -7.34
CA LEU A 178 7.25 -7.38 -8.39
C LEU A 178 5.97 -6.70 -7.89
N TYR A 179 5.45 -5.78 -8.68
CA TYR A 179 4.26 -5.01 -8.37
C TYR A 179 3.19 -5.17 -9.46
N SER A 180 1.95 -5.20 -9.06
CA SER A 180 0.82 -5.06 -9.96
C SER A 180 0.71 -3.63 -10.49
N ARG A 181 -0.11 -3.41 -11.50
CA ARG A 181 -0.48 -2.09 -12.03
C ARG A 181 -0.87 -1.06 -10.96
N ASN A 182 -1.42 -1.53 -9.83
CA ASN A 182 -1.90 -0.68 -8.73
C ASN A 182 -0.91 -0.62 -7.54
N GLY A 183 0.33 -1.07 -7.71
CA GLY A 183 1.34 -1.05 -6.67
C GLY A 183 1.23 -2.17 -5.62
N LYS A 184 0.36 -3.18 -5.82
CA LYS A 184 0.29 -4.34 -4.93
C LYS A 184 1.43 -5.30 -5.24
N ILE A 185 2.14 -5.77 -4.22
CA ILE A 185 3.24 -6.71 -4.39
C ILE A 185 2.71 -8.07 -4.80
N PHE A 186 3.35 -8.68 -5.79
CA PHE A 186 3.21 -10.08 -6.16
C PHE A 186 4.26 -10.91 -5.46
N TYR A 187 3.84 -11.95 -4.73
CA TYR A 187 4.74 -12.88 -4.03
C TYR A 187 4.83 -14.24 -4.73
N ASN A 188 4.05 -14.44 -5.79
CA ASN A 188 3.80 -15.76 -6.38
C ASN A 188 4.69 -16.06 -7.59
N PHE A 189 5.69 -15.22 -7.87
CA PHE A 189 6.60 -15.35 -9.01
C PHE A 189 8.08 -15.29 -8.59
N PRO A 190 8.53 -16.17 -7.63
CA PRO A 190 9.90 -16.12 -7.13
C PRO A 190 10.95 -16.39 -8.22
N HIS A 191 10.61 -17.15 -9.25
CA HIS A 191 11.49 -17.39 -10.40
C HIS A 191 11.79 -16.12 -11.18
N ILE A 192 10.81 -15.21 -11.35
CA ILE A 192 10.99 -13.91 -12.00
C ILE A 192 11.81 -12.99 -11.09
N GLU A 193 11.48 -12.94 -9.79
CA GLU A 193 12.25 -12.16 -8.83
C GLU A 193 13.72 -12.57 -8.82
N ASN A 194 14.00 -13.87 -8.77
CA ASN A 194 15.37 -14.40 -8.80
C ASN A 194 16.09 -14.09 -10.13
N ALA A 195 15.39 -14.20 -11.26
CA ALA A 195 15.97 -13.91 -12.57
C ALA A 195 16.36 -12.44 -12.74
N LEU A 196 15.62 -11.53 -12.10
CA LEU A 196 15.86 -10.08 -12.16
C LEU A 196 16.74 -9.56 -11.01
N SER A 197 16.93 -10.33 -9.94
CA SER A 197 17.76 -9.96 -8.79
C SER A 197 19.25 -10.15 -9.09
N LYS A 198 19.77 -9.31 -9.99
CA LYS A 198 21.16 -9.38 -10.45
C LYS A 198 21.83 -8.01 -10.36
N PRO A 199 23.16 -7.95 -10.14
CA PRO A 199 23.91 -6.69 -10.03
C PRO A 199 23.74 -5.77 -11.25
N GLU A 200 23.72 -6.34 -12.47
CA GLU A 200 23.54 -5.57 -13.70
C GLU A 200 22.20 -4.88 -13.83
N PHE A 201 21.17 -5.33 -13.09
CA PHE A 201 19.83 -4.74 -13.08
C PHE A 201 19.59 -3.82 -11.89
N ASN A 202 20.60 -3.55 -11.08
CA ASN A 202 20.42 -2.69 -9.92
C ASN A 202 19.96 -1.27 -10.32
N ASN A 203 18.95 -0.74 -9.63
CA ASN A 203 18.28 0.53 -9.92
C ASN A 203 17.55 0.59 -11.27
N VAL A 204 17.12 -0.55 -11.80
CA VAL A 204 16.32 -0.66 -13.03
C VAL A 204 14.86 -0.96 -12.68
N VAL A 205 13.96 -0.42 -13.47
CA VAL A 205 12.52 -0.76 -13.45
C VAL A 205 12.19 -1.46 -14.76
N PHE A 206 11.65 -2.68 -14.66
CA PHE A 206 11.10 -3.42 -15.80
C PHE A 206 9.58 -3.30 -15.78
N ASP A 207 9.00 -2.98 -16.92
CA ASP A 207 7.56 -2.96 -17.16
C ASP A 207 7.24 -4.03 -18.20
N GLY A 208 6.55 -5.07 -17.80
CA GLY A 208 6.34 -6.24 -18.65
C GLY A 208 5.02 -6.94 -18.38
N GLU A 209 4.82 -8.02 -19.08
CA GLU A 209 3.63 -8.86 -19.00
C GLU A 209 4.04 -10.29 -18.64
N VAL A 210 3.48 -10.84 -17.57
CA VAL A 210 3.63 -12.25 -17.23
C VAL A 210 2.61 -13.04 -18.02
N MET A 211 3.11 -14.01 -18.79
CA MET A 211 2.33 -14.86 -19.68
C MET A 211 2.25 -16.27 -19.13
N SER A 212 1.22 -17.02 -19.51
CA SER A 212 1.08 -18.45 -19.31
C SER A 212 0.26 -19.01 -20.45
N ASP A 213 0.48 -20.28 -20.76
CA ASP A 213 -0.32 -21.02 -21.76
C ASP A 213 -1.81 -21.16 -21.31
N ASP A 214 -2.06 -21.14 -19.99
CA ASP A 214 -3.39 -21.09 -19.39
C ASP A 214 -3.58 -19.81 -18.59
N PHE A 215 -4.37 -18.89 -19.15
CA PHE A 215 -4.71 -17.61 -18.50
C PHE A 215 -5.47 -17.80 -17.19
N GLN A 216 -6.33 -18.81 -17.08
CA GLN A 216 -7.08 -19.06 -15.84
C GLN A 216 -6.15 -19.56 -14.72
N ALA A 217 -5.17 -20.41 -15.07
CA ALA A 217 -4.15 -20.87 -14.13
C ALA A 217 -3.27 -19.70 -13.68
N LEU A 218 -2.89 -18.81 -14.60
CA LEU A 218 -2.15 -17.59 -14.28
C LEU A 218 -2.92 -16.71 -13.29
N MET A 219 -4.20 -16.47 -13.53
CA MET A 219 -5.04 -15.66 -12.63
C MET A 219 -5.19 -16.32 -11.26
N LYS A 220 -5.34 -17.64 -11.18
CA LYS A 220 -5.32 -18.37 -9.90
C LYS A 220 -4.00 -18.15 -9.17
N GLN A 221 -2.87 -18.24 -9.86
CA GLN A 221 -1.55 -18.00 -9.27
C GLN A 221 -1.40 -16.55 -8.77
N VAL A 222 -1.82 -15.57 -9.55
CA VAL A 222 -1.79 -14.14 -9.18
C VAL A 222 -2.58 -13.85 -7.91
N TYR A 223 -3.75 -14.47 -7.77
CA TYR A 223 -4.67 -14.24 -6.65
C TYR A 223 -4.57 -15.30 -5.55
N SER A 224 -3.81 -16.38 -5.75
CA SER A 224 -3.56 -17.34 -4.68
C SER A 224 -2.82 -16.63 -3.55
N CYS A 225 -3.52 -16.47 -2.44
CA CYS A 225 -2.84 -16.21 -1.18
C CYS A 225 -2.02 -17.46 -0.90
N LEU A 226 -0.70 -17.34 -0.82
CA LEU A 226 0.12 -18.39 -0.22
C LEU A 226 -0.36 -18.55 1.24
N LEU A 227 -1.40 -19.35 1.43
CA LEU A 227 -1.59 -20.03 2.67
C LEU A 227 -0.41 -21.01 2.74
N TYR A 228 0.59 -20.68 3.55
CA TYR A 228 1.48 -21.70 4.08
C TYR A 228 0.58 -22.65 4.87
N THR A 229 0.08 -23.66 4.20
CA THR A 229 -0.29 -24.89 4.87
C THR A 229 1.05 -25.54 5.19
N SER A 230 1.57 -25.33 6.41
CA SER A 230 2.48 -26.32 6.97
C SER A 230 1.76 -27.66 6.82
N PRO A 231 2.46 -28.73 6.33
CA PRO A 231 1.85 -30.04 6.26
C PRO A 231 1.28 -30.38 7.62
N SER A 232 -0.01 -30.78 7.62
CA SER A 232 -0.65 -31.23 8.84
C SER A 232 0.10 -32.44 9.34
N PRO A 233 0.36 -32.59 10.67
CA PRO A 233 0.99 -33.78 11.22
C PRO A 233 0.25 -35.10 10.91
N ARG A 234 -0.89 -35.07 10.22
CA ARG A 234 -1.67 -36.22 9.80
C ARG A 234 -1.24 -36.78 8.42
N ASP A 235 -0.43 -36.06 7.66
CA ASP A 235 -0.01 -36.49 6.32
C ASP A 235 1.29 -37.32 6.34
N GLU A 236 1.91 -37.53 7.51
CA GLU A 236 3.10 -38.40 7.67
C GLU A 236 2.78 -39.84 8.14
N GLN A 237 1.50 -40.25 8.17
CA GLN A 237 1.10 -41.62 8.50
C GLN A 237 0.26 -42.24 7.36
N SER A 238 0.90 -42.50 6.24
CA SER A 238 0.40 -43.53 5.28
C SER A 238 1.55 -44.03 4.41
#